data_a8a43e79c7783008311e37b09b0bbc01
#
_entry.id   a8a43e79c7783008311e37b09b0bbc01
#
_cell.length_a   1.000
_cell.length_b   1.000
_cell.length_c   1.000
_cell.angle_alpha   90.00
_cell.angle_beta   90.00
_cell.angle_gamma   90.00
#
_symmetry.space_group_name_H-M   'P 1'
#
loop_
_entity.id
_entity.type
_entity.pdbx_description
1 polymer ?
#
loop_
_entity_poly.entity_id
_entity_poly.type
_entity_poly.pdbx_seq_one_letter_code
_entity_poly.pdbx_strand_id
1 'polypeptide(L)'
;MRSNDGSDLYDGLKAFKDDRKRPGLRPIEFPKEILVALERRLADFLGDETHAFMIFVGVRRWLDQYSGVIARHDVTLLERRDMLEILWPTMFAAGANFFLSYLQEALPLADPDALLQDKAPFGRYLRLLCVRGAADFSQICEFRAEKAGIDPENCRDTLGTWLKGEATPNLDRCQEVLCALKLADEVPVKIWLLVARMLAKTPAKYRAAISARKDPESSSLSPEEDFFWRKRTLAWELGKRLNIGPDRPYGALRDALYAPSVPRDPASVQDMLERLEKTWEPIAGQTYHIIEWFRGRFLVLCGRPEEAMEHYLAAYNLGA
;
A
#
# COMPACT_ATOMS: atom_id res chain seq x y z
N MET A 1 20.56 2.03 -27.59
CA MET A 1 20.55 1.09 -26.45
C MET A 1 19.17 1.14 -25.84
N ARG A 2 18.35 0.11 -25.97
CA ARG A 2 17.05 0.04 -25.27
C ARG A 2 17.36 -0.31 -23.83
N SER A 3 17.11 0.59 -22.88
CA SER A 3 17.22 0.29 -21.46
C SER A 3 16.09 -0.67 -21.06
N ASN A 4 16.49 -1.82 -20.58
CA ASN A 4 15.62 -2.91 -20.17
C ASN A 4 14.99 -2.68 -18.77
N ASP A 5 14.98 -1.44 -18.28
CA ASP A 5 14.69 -1.11 -16.87
C ASP A 5 13.20 -1.23 -16.46
N GLY A 6 12.29 -1.40 -17.43
CA GLY A 6 10.89 -1.76 -17.13
C GLY A 6 10.72 -3.20 -16.66
N SER A 7 11.66 -4.08 -17.02
CA SER A 7 11.62 -5.50 -16.69
C SER A 7 11.96 -5.76 -15.23
N ASP A 8 12.91 -5.04 -14.63
CA ASP A 8 13.52 -5.43 -13.35
C ASP A 8 12.56 -5.37 -12.16
N LEU A 9 11.66 -4.36 -12.08
CA LEU A 9 10.67 -4.32 -11.01
C LEU A 9 9.53 -5.30 -11.28
N TYR A 10 9.13 -5.47 -12.53
CA TYR A 10 8.12 -6.44 -12.92
C TYR A 10 8.69 -7.86 -12.81
N ASP A 11 9.94 -8.05 -13.19
CA ASP A 11 10.68 -9.30 -13.05
C ASP A 11 11.00 -9.59 -11.58
N GLY A 12 11.28 -8.58 -10.75
CA GLY A 12 11.38 -8.70 -9.30
C GLY A 12 10.05 -9.10 -8.65
N LEU A 13 8.93 -8.48 -9.05
CA LEU A 13 7.59 -8.85 -8.59
C LEU A 13 7.11 -10.18 -9.16
N LYS A 14 7.54 -10.53 -10.37
CA LYS A 14 7.26 -11.83 -11.00
C LYS A 14 8.15 -12.91 -10.39
N ALA A 15 9.44 -12.64 -10.18
CA ALA A 15 10.35 -13.51 -9.45
C ALA A 15 9.82 -13.76 -8.03
N PHE A 16 9.29 -12.75 -7.36
CA PHE A 16 8.61 -12.93 -6.07
C PHE A 16 7.38 -13.82 -6.15
N LYS A 17 6.56 -13.69 -7.19
CA LYS A 17 5.45 -14.62 -7.43
C LYS A 17 5.92 -16.04 -7.71
N ASP A 18 7.04 -16.18 -8.43
CA ASP A 18 7.61 -17.48 -8.81
C ASP A 18 8.47 -18.08 -7.68
N ASP A 19 9.14 -17.25 -6.89
CA ASP A 19 9.95 -17.66 -5.72
C ASP A 19 9.08 -18.05 -4.51
N ARG A 20 7.79 -17.67 -4.48
CA ARG A 20 6.81 -18.30 -3.56
C ARG A 20 6.76 -19.84 -3.70
N LYS A 21 7.25 -20.36 -4.81
CA LYS A 21 7.32 -21.81 -5.10
C LYS A 21 8.67 -22.42 -4.76
N ARG A 22 9.66 -21.62 -4.30
CA ARG A 22 11.01 -22.11 -3.97
C ARG A 22 11.20 -22.09 -2.46
N PRO A 23 11.40 -23.24 -1.81
CA PRO A 23 11.80 -23.29 -0.42
C PRO A 23 13.21 -22.69 -0.26
N GLY A 24 13.38 -21.65 0.55
CA GLY A 24 14.69 -21.14 0.94
C GLY A 24 14.91 -19.62 0.91
N LEU A 25 14.00 -18.81 0.40
CA LEU A 25 14.14 -17.35 0.48
C LEU A 25 13.72 -16.83 1.86
N ARG A 26 14.60 -16.07 2.49
CA ARG A 26 14.33 -15.43 3.80
C ARG A 26 13.28 -14.32 3.61
N PRO A 27 12.06 -14.48 4.12
CA PRO A 27 10.96 -13.55 3.88
C PRO A 27 11.18 -12.12 4.39
N ILE A 28 12.18 -11.93 5.25
CA ILE A 28 12.50 -10.64 5.89
C ILE A 28 13.36 -9.74 4.98
N GLU A 29 14.12 -10.31 4.02
CA GLU A 29 15.00 -9.53 3.14
C GLU A 29 14.24 -8.91 1.97
N PHE A 30 13.18 -9.56 1.55
CA PHE A 30 12.37 -9.16 0.39
C PHE A 30 11.75 -7.75 0.47
N PRO A 31 11.09 -7.32 1.56
CA PRO A 31 10.58 -5.96 1.65
C PRO A 31 11.67 -4.89 1.56
N LYS A 32 12.88 -5.18 2.06
CA LYS A 32 14.02 -4.27 1.99
C LYS A 32 14.55 -4.11 0.58
N GLU A 33 14.69 -5.21 -0.16
CA GLU A 33 15.16 -5.20 -1.55
C GLU A 33 14.20 -4.45 -2.46
N ILE A 34 12.89 -4.66 -2.30
CA ILE A 34 11.87 -3.90 -3.04
C ILE A 34 11.96 -2.41 -2.71
N LEU A 35 12.06 -2.05 -1.43
CA LEU A 35 12.15 -0.65 -1.05
C LEU A 35 13.41 0.00 -1.64
N VAL A 36 14.55 -0.68 -1.62
CA VAL A 36 15.80 -0.19 -2.22
C VAL A 36 15.66 -0.03 -3.74
N ALA A 37 15.05 -1.01 -4.42
CA ALA A 37 14.81 -0.93 -5.87
C ALA A 37 13.84 0.22 -6.23
N LEU A 38 12.80 0.43 -5.43
CA LEU A 38 11.86 1.54 -5.61
C LEU A 38 12.54 2.90 -5.36
N GLU A 39 13.38 3.00 -4.33
CA GLU A 39 14.14 4.21 -4.01
C GLU A 39 15.07 4.59 -5.16
N ARG A 40 15.82 3.62 -5.70
CA ARG A 40 16.69 3.84 -6.86
C ARG A 40 15.90 4.32 -8.08
N ARG A 41 14.80 3.66 -8.41
CA ARG A 41 13.94 4.09 -9.52
C ARG A 41 13.35 5.47 -9.34
N LEU A 42 13.01 5.82 -8.11
CA LEU A 42 12.55 7.17 -7.80
C LEU A 42 13.68 8.18 -7.97
N ALA A 43 14.90 7.87 -7.51
CA ALA A 43 16.08 8.71 -7.71
C ALA A 43 16.39 8.91 -9.20
N ASP A 44 16.37 7.84 -9.99
CA ASP A 44 16.59 7.90 -11.44
C ASP A 44 15.52 8.78 -12.13
N PHE A 45 14.25 8.63 -11.76
CA PHE A 45 13.17 9.45 -12.31
C PHE A 45 13.29 10.92 -11.91
N LEU A 46 13.57 11.19 -10.64
CA LEU A 46 13.73 12.56 -10.14
C LEU A 46 15.00 13.22 -10.67
N GLY A 47 16.06 12.44 -10.92
CA GLY A 47 17.42 12.94 -11.16
C GLY A 47 18.02 13.58 -9.90
N ASP A 48 17.52 13.21 -8.71
CA ASP A 48 17.89 13.77 -7.42
C ASP A 48 17.76 12.73 -6.31
N GLU A 49 18.91 12.24 -5.85
CA GLU A 49 18.97 11.22 -4.79
C GLU A 49 18.48 11.76 -3.44
N THR A 50 18.70 13.05 -3.16
CA THR A 50 18.33 13.67 -1.88
C THR A 50 16.82 13.69 -1.72
N HIS A 51 16.09 14.15 -2.72
CA HIS A 51 14.61 14.17 -2.69
C HIS A 51 14.04 12.74 -2.68
N ALA A 52 14.63 11.82 -3.44
CA ALA A 52 14.22 10.41 -3.40
C ALA A 52 14.39 9.83 -2.00
N PHE A 53 15.55 10.02 -1.37
CA PHE A 53 15.82 9.58 -0.01
C PHE A 53 14.84 10.17 1.00
N MET A 54 14.56 11.48 0.95
CA MET A 54 13.59 12.13 1.86
C MET A 54 12.20 11.53 1.75
N ILE A 55 11.71 11.27 0.54
CA ILE A 55 10.42 10.62 0.31
C ILE A 55 10.43 9.21 0.92
N PHE A 56 11.51 8.45 0.70
CA PHE A 56 11.61 7.08 1.21
C PHE A 56 11.78 6.99 2.71
N VAL A 57 12.44 7.95 3.37
CA VAL A 57 12.47 8.05 4.83
C VAL A 57 11.05 8.18 5.38
N GLY A 58 10.22 9.03 4.75
CA GLY A 58 8.81 9.16 5.10
C GLY A 58 8.03 7.85 4.94
N VAL A 59 8.20 7.17 3.80
CA VAL A 59 7.55 5.87 3.52
C VAL A 59 8.00 4.79 4.52
N ARG A 60 9.29 4.68 4.82
CA ARG A 60 9.83 3.72 5.79
C ARG A 60 9.25 3.97 7.18
N ARG A 61 9.29 5.22 7.65
CA ARG A 61 8.73 5.61 8.96
C ARG A 61 7.24 5.26 9.05
N TRP A 62 6.51 5.45 7.97
CA TRP A 62 5.11 5.11 7.91
C TRP A 62 4.87 3.59 7.95
N LEU A 63 5.66 2.79 7.22
CA LEU A 63 5.62 1.32 7.30
C LEU A 63 5.97 0.80 8.69
N ASP A 64 6.94 1.43 9.38
CA ASP A 64 7.30 1.09 10.75
C ASP A 64 6.15 1.36 11.72
N GLN A 65 5.48 2.51 11.58
CA GLN A 65 4.29 2.84 12.37
C GLN A 65 3.17 1.83 12.12
N TYR A 66 2.89 1.50 10.86
CA TYR A 66 1.92 0.48 10.49
C TYR A 66 2.25 -0.88 11.11
N SER A 67 3.49 -1.33 10.98
CA SER A 67 3.96 -2.59 11.55
C SER A 67 3.82 -2.59 13.07
N GLY A 68 4.12 -1.47 13.72
CA GLY A 68 3.93 -1.30 15.15
C GLY A 68 2.47 -1.41 15.60
N VAL A 69 1.54 -0.82 14.85
CA VAL A 69 0.10 -0.93 15.13
C VAL A 69 -0.37 -2.39 14.97
N ILE A 70 -0.03 -3.04 13.86
CA ILE A 70 -0.42 -4.43 13.63
C ILE A 70 0.16 -5.38 14.69
N ALA A 71 1.40 -5.13 15.14
CA ALA A 71 2.01 -5.96 16.19
C ALA A 71 1.31 -5.81 17.57
N ARG A 72 0.70 -4.65 17.84
CA ARG A 72 -0.02 -4.39 19.11
C ARG A 72 -1.47 -4.85 19.10
N HIS A 73 -2.06 -5.03 17.94
CA HIS A 73 -3.48 -5.35 17.80
C HIS A 73 -3.68 -6.76 17.23
N ASP A 74 -4.53 -7.54 17.89
CA ASP A 74 -4.99 -8.82 17.34
C ASP A 74 -5.88 -8.56 16.12
N VAL A 75 -5.46 -9.05 14.97
CA VAL A 75 -6.16 -8.92 13.68
C VAL A 75 -6.59 -10.27 13.10
N THR A 76 -6.43 -11.35 13.87
CA THR A 76 -6.65 -12.72 13.41
C THR A 76 -8.05 -13.02 12.87
N LEU A 77 -9.07 -12.29 13.34
CA LEU A 77 -10.44 -12.44 12.86
C LEU A 77 -10.75 -11.64 11.60
N LEU A 78 -9.80 -10.85 11.10
CA LEU A 78 -10.03 -9.99 9.95
C LEU A 78 -9.45 -10.61 8.69
N GLU A 79 -10.24 -10.65 7.63
CA GLU A 79 -9.79 -10.98 6.30
C GLU A 79 -8.92 -9.84 5.73
N ARG A 80 -8.12 -10.15 4.72
CA ARG A 80 -7.27 -9.14 4.05
C ARG A 80 -8.08 -7.94 3.54
N ARG A 81 -9.28 -8.19 3.01
CA ARG A 81 -10.17 -7.14 2.52
C ARG A 81 -10.61 -6.22 3.66
N ASP A 82 -10.99 -6.79 4.79
CA ASP A 82 -11.43 -6.05 5.96
C ASP A 82 -10.30 -5.21 6.53
N MET A 83 -9.09 -5.77 6.58
CA MET A 83 -7.88 -5.03 6.98
C MET A 83 -7.64 -3.82 6.10
N LEU A 84 -7.75 -3.93 4.79
CA LEU A 84 -7.58 -2.80 3.88
C LEU A 84 -8.68 -1.74 4.06
N GLU A 85 -9.93 -2.15 4.28
CA GLU A 85 -11.05 -1.23 4.51
C GLU A 85 -10.92 -0.45 5.83
N ILE A 86 -10.22 -1.00 6.82
CA ILE A 86 -9.91 -0.29 8.07
C ILE A 86 -8.64 0.55 7.94
N LEU A 87 -7.54 -0.05 7.47
CA LEU A 87 -6.23 0.59 7.43
C LEU A 87 -6.21 1.80 6.53
N TRP A 88 -6.91 1.72 5.40
CA TRP A 88 -6.90 2.83 4.45
C TRP A 88 -7.46 4.12 5.06
N PRO A 89 -8.69 4.18 5.58
CA PRO A 89 -9.23 5.43 6.12
C PRO A 89 -8.55 5.88 7.41
N THR A 90 -7.93 5.00 8.15
CA THR A 90 -7.29 5.33 9.44
C THR A 90 -5.83 5.71 9.27
N MET A 91 -4.99 4.74 8.92
CA MET A 91 -3.54 4.92 8.89
C MET A 91 -3.06 5.52 7.57
N PHE A 92 -3.49 4.97 6.44
CA PHE A 92 -3.00 5.39 5.12
C PHE A 92 -3.51 6.77 4.73
N ALA A 93 -4.77 7.07 4.98
CA ALA A 93 -5.33 8.38 4.67
C ALA A 93 -4.70 9.48 5.51
N ALA A 94 -4.42 9.23 6.79
CA ALA A 94 -3.74 10.21 7.66
C ALA A 94 -2.31 10.48 7.18
N GLY A 95 -1.54 9.43 6.88
CA GLY A 95 -0.17 9.58 6.34
C GLY A 95 -0.13 10.28 4.99
N ALA A 96 -1.06 9.93 4.08
CA ALA A 96 -1.16 10.57 2.78
C ALA A 96 -1.56 12.05 2.91
N ASN A 97 -2.50 12.38 3.79
CA ASN A 97 -2.87 13.77 4.04
C ASN A 97 -1.71 14.60 4.60
N PHE A 98 -0.98 14.05 5.58
CA PHE A 98 0.21 14.71 6.12
C PHE A 98 1.25 14.97 5.03
N PHE A 99 1.53 13.97 4.20
CA PHE A 99 2.48 14.09 3.08
C PHE A 99 2.03 15.14 2.05
N LEU A 100 0.75 15.15 1.66
CA LEU A 100 0.22 16.13 0.71
C LEU A 100 0.26 17.55 1.28
N SER A 101 -0.03 17.74 2.56
CA SER A 101 0.07 19.04 3.23
C SER A 101 1.52 19.53 3.26
N TYR A 102 2.46 18.65 3.60
CA TYR A 102 3.90 18.96 3.54
C TYR A 102 4.35 19.36 2.14
N LEU A 103 3.93 18.61 1.10
CA LEU A 103 4.27 18.97 -0.28
C LEU A 103 3.68 20.30 -0.70
N GLN A 104 2.45 20.61 -0.28
CA GLN A 104 1.82 21.90 -0.59
C GLN A 104 2.59 23.07 0.02
N GLU A 105 3.10 22.90 1.24
CA GLU A 105 3.89 23.90 1.94
C GLU A 105 5.30 24.04 1.33
N ALA A 106 5.99 22.91 1.13
CA ALA A 106 7.38 22.90 0.66
C ALA A 106 7.51 23.16 -0.86
N LEU A 107 6.55 22.71 -1.65
CA LEU A 107 6.56 22.73 -3.12
C LEU A 107 5.19 23.17 -3.66
N PRO A 108 4.79 24.44 -3.52
CA PRO A 108 3.43 24.93 -3.82
C PRO A 108 3.13 25.01 -5.34
N LEU A 109 3.18 23.89 -6.05
CA LEU A 109 2.93 23.80 -7.50
C LEU A 109 1.52 23.35 -7.88
N ALA A 110 0.88 22.59 -7.02
CA ALA A 110 -0.47 22.07 -7.25
C ALA A 110 -1.28 22.11 -5.95
N ASP A 111 -2.58 22.28 -6.09
CA ASP A 111 -3.51 22.15 -4.99
C ASP A 111 -3.88 20.66 -4.79
N PRO A 112 -3.49 20.06 -3.67
CA PRO A 112 -3.79 18.64 -3.40
C PRO A 112 -5.29 18.37 -3.27
N ASP A 113 -6.08 19.32 -2.78
CA ASP A 113 -7.53 19.15 -2.65
C ASP A 113 -8.20 19.08 -4.01
N ALA A 114 -7.78 19.95 -4.89
CA ALA A 114 -8.26 19.95 -6.26
C ALA A 114 -7.90 18.63 -6.99
N LEU A 115 -6.74 18.03 -6.67
CA LEU A 115 -6.35 16.73 -7.22
C LEU A 115 -7.13 15.58 -6.58
N LEU A 116 -7.36 15.60 -5.26
CA LEU A 116 -8.11 14.56 -4.55
C LEU A 116 -9.57 14.47 -5.00
N GLN A 117 -10.19 15.62 -5.27
CA GLN A 117 -11.60 15.72 -5.65
C GLN A 117 -11.83 15.46 -7.14
N ASP A 118 -10.79 15.60 -7.98
CA ASP A 118 -10.95 15.43 -9.42
C ASP A 118 -11.19 13.96 -9.80
N LYS A 119 -12.04 13.75 -10.80
CA LYS A 119 -12.28 12.41 -11.38
C LYS A 119 -11.04 11.88 -12.11
N ALA A 120 -10.23 12.78 -12.66
CA ALA A 120 -9.01 12.49 -13.42
C ALA A 120 -7.81 13.28 -12.85
N PRO A 121 -7.28 12.95 -11.66
CA PRO A 121 -6.20 13.72 -11.02
C PRO A 121 -4.98 13.92 -11.90
N PHE A 122 -4.55 12.87 -12.61
CA PHE A 122 -3.44 12.97 -13.55
C PHE A 122 -3.76 13.92 -14.71
N GLY A 123 -4.95 13.80 -15.30
CA GLY A 123 -5.40 14.68 -16.40
C GLY A 123 -5.49 16.16 -15.95
N ARG A 124 -5.94 16.40 -14.72
CA ARG A 124 -5.94 17.75 -14.14
C ARG A 124 -4.52 18.30 -14.04
N TYR A 125 -3.60 17.51 -13.49
CA TYR A 125 -2.21 17.94 -13.35
C TYR A 125 -1.53 18.13 -14.70
N LEU A 126 -1.81 17.28 -15.69
CA LEU A 126 -1.30 17.42 -17.06
C LEU A 126 -1.72 18.75 -17.69
N ARG A 127 -2.97 19.20 -17.51
CA ARG A 127 -3.41 20.53 -17.96
C ARG A 127 -2.61 21.67 -17.30
N LEU A 128 -2.34 21.55 -16.00
CA LEU A 128 -1.51 22.51 -15.28
C LEU A 128 -0.09 22.55 -15.84
N LEU A 129 0.49 21.40 -16.18
CA LEU A 129 1.81 21.31 -16.79
C LEU A 129 1.86 21.97 -18.17
N CYS A 130 0.83 21.79 -19.00
CA CYS A 130 0.74 22.46 -20.30
C CYS A 130 0.72 24.00 -20.14
N VAL A 131 -0.04 24.52 -19.19
CA VAL A 131 -0.03 25.96 -18.88
C VAL A 131 1.36 26.43 -18.44
N ARG A 132 2.01 25.69 -17.54
CA ARG A 132 3.34 26.01 -17.03
C ARG A 132 4.42 25.96 -18.10
N GLY A 133 4.38 24.94 -18.97
CA GLY A 133 5.32 24.79 -20.07
C GLY A 133 5.03 25.70 -21.28
N ALA A 134 3.98 26.53 -21.19
CA ALA A 134 3.48 27.33 -22.30
C ALA A 134 3.32 26.50 -23.60
N ALA A 135 2.79 25.28 -23.44
CA ALA A 135 2.68 24.25 -24.45
C ALA A 135 1.26 23.70 -24.53
N ASP A 136 0.91 23.12 -25.65
CA ASP A 136 -0.35 22.42 -25.83
C ASP A 136 -0.16 20.89 -25.98
N PHE A 137 -1.28 20.17 -26.04
CA PHE A 137 -1.24 18.72 -26.20
C PHE A 137 -0.69 18.26 -27.56
N SER A 138 -0.74 19.11 -28.60
CA SER A 138 -0.21 18.81 -29.92
C SER A 138 1.30 18.65 -29.85
N GLN A 139 1.98 19.53 -29.12
CA GLN A 139 3.44 19.49 -28.96
C GLN A 139 3.90 18.20 -28.25
N ILE A 140 3.11 17.69 -27.26
CA ILE A 140 3.37 16.39 -26.65
C ILE A 140 3.26 15.27 -27.69
N CYS A 141 2.24 15.33 -28.56
CA CYS A 141 2.04 14.35 -29.62
C CYS A 141 3.13 14.39 -30.67
N GLU A 142 3.53 15.56 -31.09
CA GLU A 142 4.62 15.77 -32.06
C GLU A 142 5.95 15.23 -31.54
N PHE A 143 6.31 15.58 -30.29
CA PHE A 143 7.51 15.07 -29.65
C PHE A 143 7.52 13.53 -29.55
N ARG A 144 6.38 12.94 -29.22
CA ARG A 144 6.26 11.48 -29.14
C ARG A 144 6.29 10.81 -30.52
N ALA A 145 5.74 11.45 -31.54
CA ALA A 145 5.81 10.98 -32.91
C ALA A 145 7.26 10.96 -33.40
N GLU A 146 7.99 12.04 -33.20
CA GLU A 146 9.40 12.14 -33.57
C GLU A 146 10.28 11.11 -32.83
N LYS A 147 10.10 10.97 -31.51
CA LYS A 147 10.95 10.13 -30.68
C LYS A 147 10.66 8.64 -30.78
N ALA A 148 9.40 8.26 -30.90
CA ALA A 148 8.92 6.88 -30.84
C ALA A 148 8.31 6.37 -32.15
N GLY A 149 8.23 7.20 -33.19
CA GLY A 149 7.59 6.86 -34.47
C GLY A 149 6.08 6.55 -34.34
N ILE A 150 5.43 7.12 -33.32
CA ILE A 150 4.01 6.89 -33.04
C ILE A 150 3.19 7.86 -33.89
N ASP A 151 2.13 7.34 -34.53
CA ASP A 151 1.16 8.17 -35.23
C ASP A 151 0.59 9.25 -34.29
N PRO A 152 0.58 10.54 -34.68
CA PRO A 152 0.03 11.64 -33.88
C PRO A 152 -1.43 11.42 -33.43
N GLU A 153 -2.26 10.80 -34.28
CA GLU A 153 -3.66 10.48 -33.92
C GLU A 153 -3.73 9.48 -32.76
N ASN A 154 -2.97 8.38 -32.80
CA ASN A 154 -2.87 7.42 -31.72
C ASN A 154 -2.35 8.06 -30.43
N CYS A 155 -1.48 9.08 -30.57
CA CYS A 155 -1.01 9.84 -29.44
C CYS A 155 -2.12 10.70 -28.81
N ARG A 156 -2.92 11.38 -29.62
CA ARG A 156 -4.08 12.18 -29.17
C ARG A 156 -5.10 11.33 -28.43
N ASP A 157 -5.42 10.15 -28.95
CA ASP A 157 -6.32 9.21 -28.30
C ASP A 157 -5.78 8.76 -26.93
N THR A 158 -4.50 8.41 -26.88
CA THR A 158 -3.83 8.05 -25.64
C THR A 158 -3.87 9.19 -24.60
N LEU A 159 -3.55 10.42 -25.01
CA LEU A 159 -3.66 11.60 -24.15
C LEU A 159 -5.11 11.85 -23.73
N GLY A 160 -6.07 11.64 -24.64
CA GLY A 160 -7.49 11.73 -24.35
C GLY A 160 -7.91 10.82 -23.20
N THR A 161 -7.45 9.55 -23.20
CA THR A 161 -7.72 8.61 -22.11
C THR A 161 -7.10 9.04 -20.77
N TRP A 162 -5.89 9.63 -20.79
CA TRP A 162 -5.26 10.16 -19.57
C TRP A 162 -5.99 11.39 -19.02
N LEU A 163 -6.43 12.28 -19.91
CA LEU A 163 -7.16 13.50 -19.53
C LEU A 163 -8.53 13.20 -18.94
N LYS A 164 -9.16 12.08 -19.34
CA LYS A 164 -10.44 11.61 -18.80
C LYS A 164 -10.29 10.72 -17.56
N GLY A 165 -9.06 10.27 -17.25
CA GLY A 165 -8.79 9.35 -16.14
C GLY A 165 -9.12 7.90 -16.44
N GLU A 166 -9.33 7.53 -17.71
CA GLU A 166 -9.59 6.16 -18.16
C GLU A 166 -8.31 5.31 -18.13
N ALA A 167 -7.15 5.96 -18.30
CA ALA A 167 -5.85 5.32 -18.19
C ALA A 167 -4.86 6.21 -17.44
N THR A 168 -3.78 5.60 -16.93
CA THR A 168 -2.69 6.31 -16.24
C THR A 168 -1.36 5.89 -16.90
N PRO A 169 -0.51 6.83 -17.35
CA PRO A 169 0.75 6.52 -18.00
C PRO A 169 1.73 5.82 -17.04
N ASN A 170 2.66 5.04 -17.58
CA ASN A 170 3.84 4.58 -16.85
C ASN A 170 4.86 5.71 -16.67
N LEU A 171 5.95 5.46 -15.92
CA LEU A 171 6.96 6.49 -15.64
C LEU A 171 7.69 6.96 -16.89
N ASP A 172 7.98 6.08 -17.85
CA ASP A 172 8.66 6.44 -19.08
C ASP A 172 7.81 7.43 -19.91
N ARG A 173 6.50 7.18 -19.96
CA ARG A 173 5.55 8.11 -20.62
C ARG A 173 5.42 9.43 -19.87
N CYS A 174 5.51 9.41 -18.54
CA CYS A 174 5.59 10.63 -17.74
C CYS A 174 6.84 11.43 -18.10
N GLN A 175 7.99 10.77 -18.23
CA GLN A 175 9.24 11.41 -18.61
C GLN A 175 9.16 11.99 -20.05
N GLU A 176 8.56 11.27 -21.00
CA GLU A 176 8.33 11.79 -22.36
C GLU A 176 7.50 13.09 -22.33
N VAL A 177 6.43 13.14 -21.54
CA VAL A 177 5.61 14.35 -21.36
C VAL A 177 6.43 15.51 -20.81
N LEU A 178 7.21 15.26 -19.76
CA LEU A 178 8.06 16.30 -19.17
C LEU A 178 9.12 16.82 -20.14
N CYS A 179 9.72 15.94 -20.93
CA CYS A 179 10.66 16.34 -22.00
C CYS A 179 9.97 17.18 -23.06
N ALA A 180 8.79 16.78 -23.52
CA ALA A 180 8.02 17.54 -24.52
C ALA A 180 7.67 18.94 -24.02
N LEU A 181 7.35 19.07 -22.75
CA LEU A 181 7.01 20.35 -22.09
C LEU A 181 8.25 21.13 -21.63
N LYS A 182 9.47 20.61 -21.81
CA LYS A 182 10.73 21.20 -21.32
C LYS A 182 10.78 21.40 -19.79
N LEU A 183 10.11 20.51 -19.06
CA LEU A 183 10.01 20.52 -17.60
C LEU A 183 10.75 19.33 -16.96
N ALA A 184 11.54 18.59 -17.74
CA ALA A 184 12.18 17.36 -17.30
C ALA A 184 13.23 17.54 -16.19
N ASP A 185 13.77 18.74 -16.02
CA ASP A 185 14.77 19.05 -15.00
C ASP A 185 14.16 19.65 -13.71
N GLU A 186 12.85 19.90 -13.71
CA GLU A 186 12.15 20.48 -12.56
C GLU A 186 11.73 19.38 -11.54
N VAL A 187 12.53 19.12 -10.51
CA VAL A 187 12.26 18.12 -9.47
C VAL A 187 10.88 18.32 -8.80
N PRO A 188 10.44 19.53 -8.43
CA PRO A 188 9.11 19.74 -7.87
C PRO A 188 7.98 19.30 -8.80
N VAL A 189 8.13 19.56 -10.11
CA VAL A 189 7.16 19.15 -11.12
C VAL A 189 7.08 17.63 -11.22
N LYS A 190 8.21 16.93 -11.18
CA LYS A 190 8.27 15.46 -11.19
C LYS A 190 7.59 14.86 -9.96
N ILE A 191 7.82 15.43 -8.77
CA ILE A 191 7.19 14.97 -7.52
C ILE A 191 5.67 15.08 -7.62
N TRP A 192 5.14 16.23 -8.01
CA TRP A 192 3.71 16.40 -8.17
C TRP A 192 3.10 15.55 -9.29
N LEU A 193 3.85 15.27 -10.34
CA LEU A 193 3.42 14.34 -11.39
C LEU A 193 3.26 12.91 -10.84
N LEU A 194 4.19 12.46 -10.00
CA LEU A 194 4.08 11.18 -9.31
C LEU A 194 2.87 11.14 -8.39
N VAL A 195 2.66 12.20 -7.60
CA VAL A 195 1.48 12.33 -6.73
C VAL A 195 0.19 12.24 -7.53
N ALA A 196 0.05 13.03 -8.59
CA ALA A 196 -1.13 13.02 -9.45
C ALA A 196 -1.37 11.64 -10.08
N ARG A 197 -0.28 10.95 -10.49
CA ARG A 197 -0.33 9.60 -11.00
C ARG A 197 -0.77 8.57 -9.94
N MET A 198 -0.27 8.68 -8.73
CA MET A 198 -0.69 7.81 -7.61
C MET A 198 -2.16 8.03 -7.27
N LEU A 199 -2.61 9.29 -7.19
CA LEU A 199 -4.00 9.63 -6.93
C LEU A 199 -4.94 9.14 -8.04
N ALA A 200 -4.50 9.17 -9.30
CA ALA A 200 -5.27 8.62 -10.42
C ALA A 200 -5.48 7.11 -10.32
N LYS A 201 -4.54 6.37 -9.70
CA LYS A 201 -4.66 4.93 -9.45
C LYS A 201 -5.40 4.61 -8.15
N THR A 202 -5.61 5.59 -7.30
CA THR A 202 -6.30 5.44 -6.02
C THR A 202 -7.81 5.54 -6.24
N PRO A 203 -8.61 4.53 -5.85
CA PRO A 203 -10.07 4.59 -5.95
C PRO A 203 -10.66 5.83 -5.26
N ALA A 204 -11.76 6.37 -5.81
CA ALA A 204 -12.38 7.60 -5.34
C ALA A 204 -12.73 7.55 -3.84
N LYS A 205 -13.23 6.41 -3.34
CA LYS A 205 -13.54 6.22 -1.91
C LYS A 205 -12.33 6.44 -1.01
N TYR A 206 -11.15 6.06 -1.45
CA TYR A 206 -9.92 6.21 -0.69
C TYR A 206 -9.37 7.64 -0.77
N ARG A 207 -9.53 8.32 -1.92
CA ARG A 207 -9.21 9.74 -2.03
C ARG A 207 -10.12 10.60 -1.13
N ALA A 208 -11.41 10.26 -1.07
CA ALA A 208 -12.35 10.90 -0.15
C ALA A 208 -11.94 10.73 1.33
N ALA A 209 -11.43 9.55 1.71
CA ALA A 209 -10.91 9.32 3.05
C ALA A 209 -9.68 10.18 3.37
N ILE A 210 -8.80 10.46 2.39
CA ILE A 210 -7.66 11.38 2.56
C ILE A 210 -8.17 12.81 2.80
N SER A 211 -9.12 13.28 1.99
CA SER A 211 -9.72 14.61 2.16
C SER A 211 -10.41 14.78 3.51
N ALA A 212 -11.13 13.75 3.97
CA ALA A 212 -11.82 13.79 5.26
C ALA A 212 -10.88 13.95 6.46
N ARG A 213 -9.60 13.59 6.34
CA ARG A 213 -8.60 13.75 7.40
C ARG A 213 -8.04 15.17 7.53
N LYS A 214 -8.40 16.08 6.63
CA LYS A 214 -8.01 17.50 6.72
C LYS A 214 -8.79 18.27 7.76
N ASP A 215 -10.02 17.84 8.05
CA ASP A 215 -10.85 18.50 9.03
C ASP A 215 -10.51 17.93 10.43
N PRO A 216 -9.82 18.71 11.28
CA PRO A 216 -9.48 18.28 12.65
C PRO A 216 -10.73 18.10 13.51
N GLU A 217 -11.87 18.69 13.14
CA GLU A 217 -13.14 18.53 13.86
C GLU A 217 -13.86 17.22 13.46
N SER A 218 -13.53 16.64 12.31
CA SER A 218 -14.19 15.43 11.80
C SER A 218 -13.77 14.14 12.52
N SER A 219 -12.68 14.14 13.29
CA SER A 219 -12.21 12.97 14.04
C SER A 219 -11.50 13.40 15.31
N SER A 220 -12.16 13.24 16.45
CA SER A 220 -11.57 13.39 17.78
C SER A 220 -10.59 12.27 18.13
N LEU A 221 -10.53 11.22 17.32
CA LEU A 221 -9.70 10.04 17.54
C LEU A 221 -8.40 10.11 16.75
N SER A 222 -7.30 9.69 17.37
CA SER A 222 -6.05 9.45 16.65
C SER A 222 -6.22 8.33 15.59
N PRO A 223 -5.37 8.26 14.57
CA PRO A 223 -5.44 7.19 13.57
C PRO A 223 -5.41 5.78 14.18
N GLU A 224 -4.66 5.57 15.26
CA GLU A 224 -4.57 4.28 15.96
C GLU A 224 -5.85 3.97 16.74
N GLU A 225 -6.45 4.95 17.41
CA GLU A 225 -7.72 4.79 18.11
C GLU A 225 -8.86 4.49 17.14
N ASP A 226 -8.94 5.22 16.02
CA ASP A 226 -9.94 4.97 14.97
C ASP A 226 -9.76 3.54 14.38
N PHE A 227 -8.51 3.12 14.12
CA PHE A 227 -8.19 1.75 13.72
C PHE A 227 -8.68 0.73 14.76
N PHE A 228 -8.40 0.97 16.04
CA PHE A 228 -8.82 0.08 17.14
C PHE A 228 -10.34 -0.11 17.17
N TRP A 229 -11.09 0.98 17.09
CA TRP A 229 -12.55 0.91 17.15
C TRP A 229 -13.16 0.23 15.92
N ARG A 230 -12.69 0.54 14.73
CA ARG A 230 -13.17 -0.11 13.48
C ARG A 230 -12.84 -1.60 13.49
N LYS A 231 -11.62 -1.97 13.87
CA LYS A 231 -11.22 -3.37 14.04
C LYS A 231 -12.13 -4.09 15.02
N ARG A 232 -12.38 -3.50 16.17
CA ARG A 232 -13.24 -4.09 17.21
C ARG A 232 -14.66 -4.33 16.68
N THR A 233 -15.22 -3.39 15.95
CA THR A 233 -16.55 -3.52 15.37
C THR A 233 -16.61 -4.67 14.37
N LEU A 234 -15.66 -4.74 13.43
CA LEU A 234 -15.61 -5.82 12.44
C LEU A 234 -15.35 -7.19 13.10
N ALA A 235 -14.41 -7.27 14.01
CA ALA A 235 -14.15 -8.52 14.75
C ALA A 235 -15.39 -8.98 15.55
N TRP A 236 -16.16 -8.04 16.13
CA TRP A 236 -17.41 -8.35 16.80
C TRP A 236 -18.47 -8.92 15.84
N GLU A 237 -18.66 -8.28 14.67
CA GLU A 237 -19.63 -8.75 13.67
C GLU A 237 -19.22 -10.12 13.12
N LEU A 238 -17.95 -10.33 12.86
CA LEU A 238 -17.43 -11.64 12.44
C LEU A 238 -17.59 -12.69 13.56
N GLY A 239 -17.27 -12.34 14.79
CA GLY A 239 -17.46 -13.21 15.95
C GLY A 239 -18.91 -13.68 16.12
N LYS A 240 -19.88 -12.77 15.93
CA LYS A 240 -21.30 -13.13 15.91
C LYS A 240 -21.62 -14.11 14.78
N ARG A 241 -21.17 -13.83 13.57
CA ARG A 241 -21.40 -14.66 12.37
C ARG A 241 -20.83 -16.06 12.54
N LEU A 242 -19.63 -16.19 13.09
CA LEU A 242 -18.96 -17.46 13.35
C LEU A 242 -19.36 -18.11 14.67
N ASN A 243 -20.26 -17.49 15.44
CA ASN A 243 -20.66 -17.94 16.78
C ASN A 243 -19.46 -18.14 17.72
N ILE A 244 -18.46 -17.23 17.66
CA ILE A 244 -17.26 -17.23 18.50
C ILE A 244 -17.56 -16.36 19.74
N GLY A 245 -17.61 -16.98 20.92
CA GLY A 245 -17.81 -16.26 22.19
C GLY A 245 -16.50 -16.08 22.98
N PRO A 246 -16.45 -15.12 23.92
CA PRO A 246 -15.24 -14.84 24.73
C PRO A 246 -14.82 -16.03 25.62
N ASP A 247 -15.76 -16.87 26.02
CA ASP A 247 -15.52 -18.04 26.93
C ASP A 247 -15.13 -19.31 26.15
N ARG A 248 -14.83 -19.20 24.85
CA ARG A 248 -14.51 -20.33 24.01
C ARG A 248 -13.00 -20.44 23.76
N PRO A 249 -12.51 -21.59 23.23
CA PRO A 249 -11.09 -21.86 22.99
C PRO A 249 -10.34 -20.74 22.26
N TYR A 250 -11.01 -20.03 21.34
CA TYR A 250 -10.45 -18.87 20.64
C TYR A 250 -9.97 -17.78 21.61
N GLY A 251 -10.82 -17.34 22.56
CA GLY A 251 -10.46 -16.27 23.51
C GLY A 251 -9.27 -16.65 24.36
N ALA A 252 -9.26 -17.86 24.90
CA ALA A 252 -8.16 -18.35 25.73
C ALA A 252 -6.84 -18.43 24.94
N LEU A 253 -6.86 -18.97 23.73
CA LEU A 253 -5.68 -19.06 22.87
C LEU A 253 -5.19 -17.66 22.44
N ARG A 254 -6.09 -16.77 22.02
CA ARG A 254 -5.75 -15.39 21.69
C ARG A 254 -5.04 -14.70 22.85
N ASP A 255 -5.62 -14.74 24.04
CA ASP A 255 -5.04 -14.11 25.23
C ASP A 255 -3.71 -14.77 25.60
N ALA A 256 -3.61 -16.08 25.40
CA ALA A 256 -2.35 -16.78 25.53
C ALA A 256 -1.30 -16.33 24.50
N LEU A 257 -1.60 -16.00 23.30
CA LEU A 257 -0.65 -15.61 22.24
C LEU A 257 -0.28 -14.11 22.26
N TYR A 258 -1.14 -13.24 22.77
CA TYR A 258 -0.95 -11.79 22.65
C TYR A 258 -0.70 -11.05 23.97
N ALA A 259 -0.96 -11.64 25.15
CA ALA A 259 -0.67 -10.96 26.41
C ALA A 259 0.85 -10.95 26.69
N PRO A 260 1.48 -9.78 26.82
CA PRO A 260 2.95 -9.66 26.87
C PRO A 260 3.58 -10.08 28.21
N SER A 261 2.81 -10.33 29.26
CA SER A 261 3.29 -10.32 30.64
C SER A 261 3.30 -11.67 31.35
N VAL A 262 2.87 -12.77 30.74
CA VAL A 262 2.80 -14.08 31.40
C VAL A 262 3.76 -15.07 30.75
N PRO A 263 4.74 -15.61 31.46
CA PRO A 263 5.54 -16.75 31.01
C PRO A 263 4.60 -17.90 30.66
N ARG A 264 4.71 -18.47 29.49
CA ARG A 264 3.79 -19.48 28.99
C ARG A 264 4.51 -20.78 28.76
N ASP A 265 3.92 -21.83 29.23
CA ASP A 265 4.29 -23.18 28.84
C ASP A 265 3.87 -23.41 27.38
N PRO A 266 4.83 -23.64 26.46
CA PRO A 266 4.51 -23.93 25.07
C PRO A 266 3.57 -25.12 24.88
N ALA A 267 3.66 -26.13 25.74
CA ALA A 267 2.80 -27.31 25.66
C ALA A 267 1.33 -26.94 25.91
N SER A 268 1.07 -26.04 26.88
CA SER A 268 -0.27 -25.55 27.17
C SER A 268 -0.85 -24.74 26.00
N VAL A 269 -0.05 -23.92 25.32
CA VAL A 269 -0.48 -23.16 24.16
C VAL A 269 -0.75 -24.07 22.96
N GLN A 270 0.06 -25.10 22.77
CA GLN A 270 -0.14 -26.11 21.74
C GLN A 270 -1.47 -26.87 21.97
N ASP A 271 -1.77 -27.29 23.18
CA ASP A 271 -3.05 -27.93 23.52
C ASP A 271 -4.27 -27.02 23.26
N MET A 272 -4.15 -25.72 23.57
CA MET A 272 -5.20 -24.75 23.24
C MET A 272 -5.41 -24.62 21.74
N LEU A 273 -4.34 -24.64 20.95
CA LEU A 273 -4.41 -24.57 19.48
C LEU A 273 -5.11 -25.80 18.90
N GLU A 274 -4.73 -26.99 19.34
CA GLU A 274 -5.34 -28.25 18.93
C GLU A 274 -6.83 -28.33 19.30
N ARG A 275 -7.21 -27.85 20.49
CA ARG A 275 -8.61 -27.73 20.89
C ARG A 275 -9.39 -26.77 20.00
N LEU A 276 -8.81 -25.64 19.63
CA LEU A 276 -9.44 -24.68 18.72
C LEU A 276 -9.65 -25.29 17.34
N GLU A 277 -8.66 -25.96 16.78
CA GLU A 277 -8.73 -26.65 15.49
C GLU A 277 -9.86 -27.67 15.49
N LYS A 278 -9.92 -28.52 16.51
CA LYS A 278 -10.99 -29.51 16.65
C LYS A 278 -12.37 -28.88 16.78
N THR A 279 -12.46 -27.75 17.51
CA THR A 279 -13.73 -27.02 17.68
C THR A 279 -14.21 -26.41 16.36
N TRP A 280 -13.28 -25.97 15.53
CA TRP A 280 -13.57 -25.31 14.26
C TRP A 280 -13.55 -26.21 13.03
N GLU A 281 -13.27 -27.50 13.20
CA GLU A 281 -13.31 -28.47 12.09
C GLU A 281 -14.57 -28.36 11.23
N PRO A 282 -15.80 -28.21 11.78
CA PRO A 282 -17.02 -28.09 10.99
C PRO A 282 -17.09 -26.81 10.14
N ILE A 283 -16.30 -25.78 10.46
CA ILE A 283 -16.25 -24.48 9.76
C ILE A 283 -14.85 -24.18 9.23
N ALA A 284 -14.02 -25.20 9.05
CA ALA A 284 -12.61 -25.05 8.67
C ALA A 284 -12.40 -24.19 7.39
N GLY A 285 -13.30 -24.30 6.41
CA GLY A 285 -13.23 -23.47 5.18
C GLY A 285 -13.30 -21.96 5.43
N GLN A 286 -13.85 -21.53 6.58
CA GLN A 286 -13.98 -20.11 6.96
C GLN A 286 -12.92 -19.64 7.94
N THR A 287 -12.28 -20.55 8.66
CA THR A 287 -11.43 -20.23 9.81
C THR A 287 -9.98 -20.70 9.65
N TYR A 288 -9.67 -21.43 8.60
CA TYR A 288 -8.36 -22.03 8.40
C TYR A 288 -7.23 -21.00 8.38
N HIS A 289 -7.47 -19.82 7.79
CA HIS A 289 -6.51 -18.72 7.81
C HIS A 289 -6.20 -18.22 9.22
N ILE A 290 -7.17 -18.26 10.14
CA ILE A 290 -7.01 -17.86 11.53
C ILE A 290 -6.15 -18.89 12.28
N ILE A 291 -6.37 -20.16 12.03
CA ILE A 291 -5.57 -21.25 12.62
C ILE A 291 -4.11 -21.13 12.16
N GLU A 292 -3.88 -20.95 10.86
CA GLU A 292 -2.54 -20.77 10.33
C GLU A 292 -1.85 -19.53 10.90
N TRP A 293 -2.59 -18.44 11.07
CA TRP A 293 -2.05 -17.26 11.75
C TRP A 293 -1.64 -17.54 13.20
N PHE A 294 -2.45 -18.26 13.96
CA PHE A 294 -2.12 -18.65 15.33
C PHE A 294 -0.94 -19.60 15.42
N ARG A 295 -0.80 -20.54 14.48
CA ARG A 295 0.37 -21.42 14.38
C ARG A 295 1.65 -20.59 14.18
N GLY A 296 1.61 -19.67 13.24
CA GLY A 296 2.74 -18.75 13.03
C GLY A 296 3.09 -17.97 14.29
N ARG A 297 2.08 -17.42 14.98
CA ARG A 297 2.29 -16.68 16.23
C ARG A 297 2.89 -17.55 17.34
N PHE A 298 2.41 -18.76 17.46
CA PHE A 298 2.94 -19.75 18.43
C PHE A 298 4.42 -20.07 18.15
N LEU A 299 4.78 -20.30 16.90
CA LEU A 299 6.16 -20.56 16.50
C LEU A 299 7.10 -19.38 16.79
N VAL A 300 6.64 -18.14 16.58
CA VAL A 300 7.40 -16.96 17.02
C VAL A 300 7.67 -16.96 18.52
N LEU A 301 6.67 -17.32 19.33
CA LEU A 301 6.82 -17.42 20.79
C LEU A 301 7.79 -18.56 21.18
N CYS A 302 7.87 -19.62 20.39
CA CYS A 302 8.82 -20.71 20.57
C CYS A 302 10.24 -20.39 20.07
N GLY A 303 10.50 -19.16 19.56
CA GLY A 303 11.79 -18.79 19.00
C GLY A 303 12.08 -19.39 17.61
N ARG A 304 11.03 -19.78 16.86
CA ARG A 304 11.10 -20.41 15.53
C ARG A 304 10.47 -19.48 14.45
N PRO A 305 10.99 -18.27 14.25
CA PRO A 305 10.35 -17.27 13.37
C PRO A 305 10.41 -17.66 11.88
N GLU A 306 11.40 -18.47 11.47
CA GLU A 306 11.54 -18.92 10.06
C GLU A 306 10.38 -19.87 9.71
N GLU A 307 10.05 -20.81 10.57
CA GLU A 307 8.92 -21.72 10.38
C GLU A 307 7.57 -20.99 10.50
N ALA A 308 7.49 -20.01 11.40
CA ALA A 308 6.30 -19.17 11.53
C ALA A 308 5.91 -18.48 10.23
N MET A 309 6.88 -18.13 9.39
CA MET A 309 6.63 -17.45 8.14
C MET A 309 5.84 -18.30 7.15
N GLU A 310 6.06 -19.61 7.10
CA GLU A 310 5.28 -20.51 6.25
C GLU A 310 3.80 -20.46 6.62
N HIS A 311 3.50 -20.47 7.90
CA HIS A 311 2.13 -20.37 8.41
C HIS A 311 1.51 -19.00 8.16
N TYR A 312 2.26 -17.90 8.31
CA TYR A 312 1.77 -16.57 7.98
C TYR A 312 1.48 -16.42 6.48
N LEU A 313 2.31 -17.01 5.62
CA LEU A 313 2.05 -17.04 4.18
C LEU A 313 0.83 -17.89 3.82
N ALA A 314 0.66 -19.04 4.50
CA ALA A 314 -0.54 -19.85 4.34
C ALA A 314 -1.79 -19.08 4.77
N ALA A 315 -1.77 -18.45 5.94
CA ALA A 315 -2.86 -17.60 6.42
C ALA A 315 -3.20 -16.49 5.44
N TYR A 316 -2.19 -15.79 4.92
CA TYR A 316 -2.36 -14.74 3.92
C TYR A 316 -3.01 -15.24 2.62
N ASN A 317 -2.62 -16.40 2.14
CA ASN A 317 -3.15 -16.96 0.89
C ASN A 317 -4.58 -17.48 1.06
N LEU A 318 -4.94 -17.95 2.25
CA LEU A 318 -6.27 -18.50 2.56
C LEU A 318 -7.28 -17.39 2.91
N GLY A 319 -6.83 -16.25 3.44
CA GLY A 319 -7.67 -15.10 3.76
C GLY A 319 -7.82 -14.10 2.60
N ALA A 320 -7.43 -14.46 1.37
CA ALA A 320 -7.42 -13.56 0.21
C ALA A 320 -8.73 -13.58 -0.58
#